data_a9c13c748dc5584560f4e8d2ff100754
#
_entry.id   a9c13c748dc5584560f4e8d2ff100754
#
_cell.length_a   1.000
_cell.length_b   1.000
_cell.length_c   1.000
_cell.angle_alpha   90.00
_cell.angle_beta   90.00
_cell.angle_gamma   90.00
#
_symmetry.space_group_name_H-M   'P 1'
#
loop_
_entity.id
_entity.type
_entity.pdbx_description
1 polymer ?
#
loop_
_entity_poly.entity_id
_entity_poly.type
_entity_poly.pdbx_seq_one_letter_code
_entity_poly.pdbx_strand_id
1 'polypeptide(L)'
;ALPIFLDGNLLSENEKAMYRNVSMYMEDAESSFSINLLCQYLYRYYGKKVIVLLDEYDTPMQEAYVHGYWDTFTSFLRSLFNATFKSNPYLERAVLTGITRVSKQSIFSDLNNLNVITTTSDEYATYFGFTEQEVFQALEEFGLADKKELVKQWYDGFTFGNHTNIYNPWSITNYLDKKKIGAYWAATSSNTLINSLIQQSATDMKEKMEILLQEKEILVTFDEQIVFEQLQQDKNAIWSLLLASGYLKVLEVEQRGIL
;
A
#
# COMPACT_ATOMS: atom_id res chain seq x y z
N ALA A 1 -17.72 1.20 17.36
CA ALA A 1 -17.93 2.34 18.25
C ALA A 1 -17.27 2.06 19.60
N LEU A 2 -16.65 3.07 20.20
CA LEU A 2 -16.05 2.97 21.52
C LEU A 2 -17.13 3.40 22.54
N PRO A 3 -17.72 2.48 23.34
CA PRO A 3 -18.79 2.78 24.28
C PRO A 3 -18.43 3.91 25.24
N ILE A 4 -17.15 4.01 25.61
CA ILE A 4 -16.61 5.01 26.52
C ILE A 4 -16.92 6.47 26.11
N PHE A 5 -17.11 6.75 24.84
CA PHE A 5 -17.50 8.08 24.36
C PHE A 5 -18.99 8.35 24.52
N LEU A 6 -19.81 7.31 24.49
CA LEU A 6 -21.26 7.43 24.62
C LEU A 6 -21.72 7.42 26.09
N ASP A 7 -21.08 6.58 26.91
CA ASP A 7 -21.50 6.36 28.32
C ASP A 7 -20.90 7.39 29.31
N GLY A 8 -19.80 8.06 28.88
CA GLY A 8 -19.10 9.04 29.70
C GLY A 8 -19.64 10.48 29.56
N ASN A 9 -19.03 11.38 30.32
CA ASN A 9 -19.32 12.82 30.29
C ASN A 9 -18.34 13.62 29.43
N LEU A 10 -17.51 12.94 28.67
CA LEU A 10 -16.48 13.58 27.86
C LEU A 10 -17.04 14.36 26.66
N LEU A 11 -18.07 13.80 26.03
CA LEU A 11 -18.76 14.38 24.90
C LEU A 11 -20.05 15.03 25.33
N SER A 12 -20.35 16.21 24.77
CA SER A 12 -21.68 16.83 24.88
C SER A 12 -22.72 15.98 24.16
N GLU A 13 -24.01 16.19 24.45
CA GLU A 13 -25.08 15.43 23.81
C GLU A 13 -25.11 15.61 22.29
N ASN A 14 -24.75 16.79 21.78
CA ASN A 14 -24.61 17.02 20.34
C ASN A 14 -23.47 16.19 19.75
N GLU A 15 -22.30 16.12 20.40
CA GLU A 15 -21.18 15.32 19.95
C GLU A 15 -21.48 13.82 20.02
N LYS A 16 -22.22 13.36 21.04
CA LYS A 16 -22.72 11.99 21.13
C LYS A 16 -23.68 11.66 19.98
N ALA A 17 -24.53 12.62 19.62
CA ALA A 17 -25.44 12.46 18.48
C ALA A 17 -24.65 12.34 17.17
N MET A 18 -23.67 13.23 16.93
CA MET A 18 -22.76 13.13 15.77
C MET A 18 -22.00 11.80 15.75
N TYR A 19 -21.50 11.35 16.89
CA TYR A 19 -20.79 10.08 17.01
C TYR A 19 -21.68 8.86 16.70
N ARG A 20 -22.97 8.90 17.09
CA ARG A 20 -23.95 7.84 16.76
C ARG A 20 -24.33 7.83 15.29
N ASN A 21 -24.30 8.99 14.62
CA ASN A 21 -24.61 9.12 13.19
C ASN A 21 -23.53 8.55 12.28
N VAL A 22 -22.33 8.25 12.81
CA VAL A 22 -21.27 7.59 12.03
C VAL A 22 -21.77 6.20 11.62
N SER A 23 -22.21 6.09 10.37
CA SER A 23 -22.83 4.90 9.79
C SER A 23 -22.56 4.85 8.28
N MET A 24 -22.96 3.76 7.65
CA MET A 24 -22.88 3.63 6.17
C MET A 24 -23.86 4.56 5.43
N TYR A 25 -24.74 5.27 6.13
CA TYR A 25 -25.77 6.15 5.55
C TYR A 25 -25.51 7.63 5.87
N MET A 26 -24.34 7.97 6.45
CA MET A 26 -24.02 9.38 6.71
C MET A 26 -23.68 10.10 5.41
N GLU A 27 -23.93 11.42 5.39
CA GLU A 27 -23.62 12.28 4.27
C GLU A 27 -22.11 12.41 4.05
N ASP A 28 -21.68 12.61 2.80
CA ASP A 28 -20.25 12.73 2.45
C ASP A 28 -19.52 13.85 3.22
N ALA A 29 -20.20 14.95 3.47
CA ALA A 29 -19.66 16.06 4.25
C ALA A 29 -19.34 15.66 5.70
N GLU A 30 -20.23 14.91 6.36
CA GLU A 30 -20.00 14.39 7.71
C GLU A 30 -18.93 13.31 7.72
N SER A 31 -18.96 12.45 6.71
CA SER A 31 -18.01 11.36 6.49
C SER A 31 -16.59 11.86 6.37
N SER A 32 -16.36 12.94 5.60
CA SER A 32 -15.05 13.51 5.37
C SER A 32 -14.38 14.06 6.65
N PHE A 33 -15.13 14.44 7.68
CA PHE A 33 -14.61 14.91 8.96
C PHE A 33 -14.57 13.85 10.06
N SER A 34 -15.09 12.66 9.82
CA SER A 34 -15.28 11.62 10.83
C SER A 34 -13.99 11.21 11.54
N ILE A 35 -12.89 11.03 10.80
CA ILE A 35 -11.57 10.66 11.36
C ILE A 35 -10.98 11.82 12.17
N ASN A 36 -11.11 13.06 11.70
CA ASN A 36 -10.65 14.23 12.45
C ASN A 36 -11.37 14.36 13.79
N LEU A 37 -12.69 14.22 13.79
CA LEU A 37 -13.51 14.23 15.02
C LEU A 37 -13.12 13.10 15.97
N LEU A 38 -12.86 11.90 15.44
CA LEU A 38 -12.38 10.79 16.26
C LEU A 38 -11.01 11.11 16.89
N CYS A 39 -10.10 11.70 16.15
CA CYS A 39 -8.81 12.17 16.68
C CYS A 39 -9.01 13.18 17.82
N GLN A 40 -9.94 14.12 17.68
CA GLN A 40 -10.28 15.09 18.71
C GLN A 40 -10.80 14.41 19.99
N TYR A 41 -11.71 13.44 19.85
CA TYR A 41 -12.29 12.74 21.00
C TYR A 41 -11.25 11.88 21.71
N LEU A 42 -10.41 11.17 20.98
CA LEU A 42 -9.30 10.39 21.53
C LEU A 42 -8.28 11.28 22.26
N TYR A 43 -7.95 12.43 21.68
CA TYR A 43 -7.06 13.40 22.31
C TYR A 43 -7.61 13.92 23.63
N ARG A 44 -8.92 14.28 23.68
CA ARG A 44 -9.56 14.72 24.92
C ARG A 44 -9.55 13.63 25.99
N TYR A 45 -9.73 12.37 25.58
CA TYR A 45 -9.81 11.25 26.52
C TYR A 45 -8.45 10.83 27.06
N TYR A 46 -7.45 10.68 26.17
CA TYR A 46 -6.14 10.16 26.54
C TYR A 46 -5.10 11.24 26.84
N GLY A 47 -5.36 12.49 26.55
CA GLY A 47 -4.40 13.59 26.69
C GLY A 47 -3.19 13.49 25.76
N LYS A 48 -3.26 12.66 24.72
CA LYS A 48 -2.19 12.38 23.77
C LYS A 48 -2.68 12.52 22.33
N LYS A 49 -1.83 13.04 21.46
CA LYS A 49 -2.12 13.10 20.04
C LYS A 49 -2.22 11.70 19.43
N VAL A 50 -2.95 11.59 18.34
CA VAL A 50 -3.35 10.32 17.71
C VAL A 50 -2.37 9.98 16.59
N ILE A 51 -2.02 8.70 16.49
CA ILE A 51 -1.36 8.14 15.31
C ILE A 51 -2.44 7.48 14.46
N VAL A 52 -2.53 7.89 13.18
CA VAL A 52 -3.45 7.28 12.22
C VAL A 52 -2.67 6.29 11.35
N LEU A 53 -3.13 5.04 11.31
CA LEU A 53 -2.59 3.99 10.44
C LEU A 53 -3.67 3.66 9.42
N LEU A 54 -3.39 3.89 8.14
CA LEU A 54 -4.29 3.61 7.03
C LEU A 54 -3.62 2.64 6.08
N ASP A 55 -4.06 1.39 6.15
CA ASP A 55 -3.54 0.32 5.31
C ASP A 55 -4.35 0.21 4.02
N GLU A 56 -3.68 -0.11 2.91
CA GLU A 56 -4.28 -0.28 1.58
C GLU A 56 -5.16 0.91 1.15
N TYR A 57 -4.68 2.15 1.34
CA TYR A 57 -5.46 3.36 1.05
C TYR A 57 -5.91 3.46 -0.42
N ASP A 58 -5.23 2.78 -1.32
CA ASP A 58 -5.46 2.78 -2.75
C ASP A 58 -6.44 1.68 -3.22
N THR A 59 -6.73 0.67 -2.42
CA THR A 59 -7.67 -0.40 -2.78
C THR A 59 -9.05 0.14 -3.17
N PRO A 60 -9.72 0.99 -2.38
CA PRO A 60 -11.02 1.54 -2.79
C PRO A 60 -10.93 2.47 -4.00
N MET A 61 -9.75 3.01 -4.30
CA MET A 61 -9.51 3.80 -5.50
C MET A 61 -9.42 2.92 -6.75
N GLN A 62 -8.78 1.75 -6.64
CA GLN A 62 -8.75 0.75 -7.71
C GLN A 62 -10.17 0.32 -8.07
N GLU A 63 -11.01 0.06 -7.06
CA GLU A 63 -12.42 -0.26 -7.23
C GLU A 63 -13.19 0.88 -7.92
N ALA A 64 -12.97 2.13 -7.50
CA ALA A 64 -13.61 3.29 -8.11
C ALA A 64 -13.22 3.47 -9.58
N TYR A 65 -11.97 3.18 -9.92
CA TYR A 65 -11.48 3.22 -11.29
C TYR A 65 -12.12 2.13 -12.16
N VAL A 66 -12.14 0.89 -11.69
CA VAL A 66 -12.69 -0.26 -12.40
C VAL A 66 -14.20 -0.12 -12.62
N HIS A 67 -14.92 0.45 -11.66
CA HIS A 67 -16.38 0.58 -11.68
C HIS A 67 -16.89 1.93 -12.15
N GLY A 68 -16.01 2.86 -12.57
CA GLY A 68 -16.37 4.09 -13.26
C GLY A 68 -16.94 5.21 -12.37
N TYR A 69 -16.68 5.19 -11.05
CA TYR A 69 -17.07 6.28 -10.13
C TYR A 69 -15.86 7.03 -9.56
N TRP A 70 -14.77 7.07 -10.32
CA TRP A 70 -13.48 7.65 -9.95
C TRP A 70 -13.57 9.11 -9.48
N ASP A 71 -14.19 9.99 -10.27
CA ASP A 71 -14.22 11.44 -9.97
C ASP A 71 -14.94 11.74 -8.65
N THR A 72 -16.09 11.08 -8.43
CA THR A 72 -16.87 11.25 -7.21
C THR A 72 -16.08 10.77 -5.99
N PHE A 73 -15.48 9.59 -6.11
CA PHE A 73 -14.73 9.00 -5.00
C PHE A 73 -13.45 9.76 -4.66
N THR A 74 -12.70 10.20 -5.66
CA THR A 74 -11.46 10.96 -5.44
C THR A 74 -11.72 12.33 -4.85
N SER A 75 -12.83 12.98 -5.20
CA SER A 75 -13.30 14.25 -4.60
C SER A 75 -13.60 14.06 -3.10
N PHE A 76 -14.33 13.02 -2.75
CA PHE A 76 -14.60 12.65 -1.36
C PHE A 76 -13.31 12.35 -0.59
N LEU A 77 -12.44 11.49 -1.15
CA LEU A 77 -11.22 11.06 -0.49
C LEU A 77 -10.24 12.22 -0.26
N ARG A 78 -10.18 13.17 -1.20
CA ARG A 78 -9.42 14.43 -1.03
C ARG A 78 -9.92 15.21 0.19
N SER A 79 -11.23 15.34 0.34
CA SER A 79 -11.84 16.04 1.48
C SER A 79 -11.53 15.33 2.81
N LEU A 80 -11.66 14.01 2.84
CA LEU A 80 -11.34 13.17 4.00
C LEU A 80 -9.84 13.29 4.39
N PHE A 81 -8.93 13.20 3.43
CA PHE A 81 -7.50 13.28 3.69
C PHE A 81 -7.07 14.68 4.12
N ASN A 82 -7.61 15.72 3.50
CA ASN A 82 -7.36 17.09 3.93
C ASN A 82 -7.83 17.33 5.37
N ALA A 83 -9.03 16.91 5.72
CA ALA A 83 -9.55 17.04 7.07
C ALA A 83 -8.75 16.22 8.10
N THR A 84 -8.25 15.06 7.70
CA THR A 84 -7.55 14.13 8.60
C THR A 84 -6.08 14.50 8.78
N PHE A 85 -5.37 14.80 7.69
CA PHE A 85 -3.90 14.88 7.67
C PHE A 85 -3.37 16.30 7.56
N LYS A 86 -4.15 17.25 7.01
CA LYS A 86 -3.76 18.64 6.88
C LYS A 86 -4.29 19.46 8.05
N SER A 87 -3.40 20.13 8.76
CA SER A 87 -3.78 21.05 9.85
C SER A 87 -4.66 20.43 10.95
N ASN A 88 -4.53 19.13 11.19
CA ASN A 88 -5.21 18.45 12.30
C ASN A 88 -4.38 18.57 13.59
N PRO A 89 -4.78 19.40 14.57
CA PRO A 89 -3.99 19.65 15.77
C PRO A 89 -3.94 18.43 16.71
N TYR A 90 -4.80 17.46 16.52
CA TYR A 90 -4.91 16.24 17.32
C TYR A 90 -4.10 15.09 16.75
N LEU A 91 -3.56 15.25 15.54
CA LEU A 91 -2.72 14.25 14.87
C LEU A 91 -1.26 14.42 15.31
N GLU A 92 -0.62 13.33 15.71
CA GLU A 92 0.82 13.25 15.95
C GLU A 92 1.54 12.86 14.66
N ARG A 93 1.09 11.77 14.05
CA ARG A 93 1.68 11.17 12.84
C ARG A 93 0.63 10.35 12.10
N ALA A 94 0.83 10.20 10.81
CA ALA A 94 0.07 9.25 10.00
C ALA A 94 1.02 8.37 9.19
N VAL A 95 0.63 7.11 8.99
CA VAL A 95 1.27 6.17 8.07
C VAL A 95 0.18 5.65 7.13
N LEU A 96 0.41 5.81 5.84
CA LEU A 96 -0.47 5.31 4.79
C LEU A 96 0.32 4.27 3.99
N THR A 97 -0.25 3.07 3.80
CA THR A 97 0.34 2.04 2.94
C THR A 97 -0.55 1.76 1.75
N GLY A 98 0.05 1.34 0.65
CA GLY A 98 -0.64 0.99 -0.59
C GLY A 98 0.33 0.49 -1.63
N ILE A 99 -0.19 -0.16 -2.66
CA ILE A 99 0.59 -0.66 -3.80
C ILE A 99 0.90 0.48 -4.77
N THR A 100 -0.04 1.40 -4.96
CA THR A 100 0.08 2.47 -5.93
C THR A 100 0.25 3.81 -5.24
N ARG A 101 1.21 4.60 -5.73
CA ARG A 101 1.27 6.01 -5.38
C ARG A 101 0.29 6.77 -6.26
N VAL A 102 -0.82 7.18 -5.69
CA VAL A 102 -1.71 8.09 -6.40
C VAL A 102 -1.04 9.45 -6.52
N SER A 103 -0.91 9.96 -7.74
CA SER A 103 -0.17 11.18 -8.02
C SER A 103 -0.66 12.35 -7.18
N LYS A 104 0.26 13.27 -6.89
CA LYS A 104 -0.03 14.53 -6.19
C LYS A 104 -1.19 15.33 -6.80
N GLN A 105 -1.47 15.14 -8.09
CA GLN A 105 -2.44 15.96 -8.81
C GLN A 105 -3.91 15.64 -8.48
N SER A 106 -4.21 14.47 -7.93
CA SER A 106 -5.62 14.11 -7.65
C SER A 106 -6.01 14.19 -6.17
N ILE A 107 -5.30 13.50 -5.28
CA ILE A 107 -5.73 13.35 -3.88
C ILE A 107 -4.77 14.00 -2.89
N PHE A 108 -3.47 13.92 -3.16
CA PHE A 108 -2.43 14.44 -2.27
C PHE A 108 -1.92 15.83 -2.66
N SER A 109 -2.52 16.49 -3.66
CA SER A 109 -2.08 17.82 -4.12
C SER A 109 -2.01 18.86 -3.01
N ASP A 110 -2.90 18.73 -2.03
CA ASP A 110 -3.03 19.66 -0.92
C ASP A 110 -2.19 19.29 0.32
N LEU A 111 -1.58 18.09 0.33
CA LEU A 111 -0.75 17.59 1.43
C LEU A 111 0.73 17.84 1.12
N ASN A 112 1.29 18.91 1.72
CA ASN A 112 2.67 19.31 1.48
C ASN A 112 3.69 18.63 2.40
N ASN A 113 3.23 17.85 3.38
CA ASN A 113 4.02 17.25 4.46
C ASN A 113 4.19 15.73 4.33
N LEU A 114 3.98 15.19 3.15
CA LEU A 114 4.15 13.76 2.90
C LEU A 114 5.64 13.44 2.68
N ASN A 115 6.15 12.48 3.46
CA ASN A 115 7.34 11.73 3.11
C ASN A 115 6.91 10.47 2.36
N VAL A 116 7.32 10.34 1.11
CA VAL A 116 6.90 9.25 0.23
C VAL A 116 8.04 8.27 0.07
N ILE A 117 7.79 7.03 0.49
CA ILE A 117 8.72 5.92 0.42
C ILE A 117 8.19 4.93 -0.61
N THR A 118 9.04 4.53 -1.54
CA THR A 118 8.72 3.58 -2.61
C THR A 118 9.62 2.34 -2.51
N THR A 119 9.41 1.38 -3.38
CA THR A 119 10.24 0.17 -3.46
C THR A 119 11.69 0.45 -3.84
N THR A 120 11.99 1.63 -4.41
CA THR A 120 13.36 2.05 -4.75
C THR A 120 14.02 2.91 -3.68
N SER A 121 13.29 3.24 -2.59
CA SER A 121 13.83 4.03 -1.46
C SER A 121 14.65 3.15 -0.52
N ASP A 122 15.79 3.68 -0.04
CA ASP A 122 16.58 3.02 1.02
C ASP A 122 15.95 3.18 2.39
N GLU A 123 15.20 4.26 2.59
CA GLU A 123 14.51 4.54 3.85
C GLU A 123 13.44 3.47 4.12
N TYR A 124 13.48 2.88 5.29
CA TYR A 124 12.59 1.76 5.72
C TYR A 124 12.66 0.48 4.88
N ALA A 125 13.66 0.29 4.03
CA ALA A 125 13.75 -0.83 3.11
C ALA A 125 13.74 -2.22 3.80
N THR A 126 14.10 -2.30 5.06
CA THR A 126 14.12 -3.56 5.85
C THR A 126 12.89 -3.76 6.74
N TYR A 127 11.85 -2.89 6.62
CA TYR A 127 10.68 -2.94 7.51
C TYR A 127 9.43 -3.55 6.86
N PHE A 128 9.41 -3.68 5.53
CA PHE A 128 8.25 -4.20 4.79
C PHE A 128 8.42 -5.64 4.30
N GLY A 129 9.31 -6.38 4.93
CA GLY A 129 9.57 -7.79 4.67
C GLY A 129 10.56 -8.32 5.70
N PHE A 130 10.81 -9.62 5.69
CA PHE A 130 11.86 -10.18 6.52
C PHE A 130 13.20 -10.13 5.79
N THR A 131 14.23 -9.69 6.49
CA THR A 131 15.61 -9.79 6.00
C THR A 131 16.09 -11.24 5.99
N GLU A 132 17.09 -11.56 5.17
CA GLU A 132 17.69 -12.91 5.14
C GLU A 132 18.17 -13.35 6.52
N GLN A 133 18.74 -12.44 7.31
CA GLN A 133 19.19 -12.74 8.68
C GLN A 133 18.02 -13.16 9.58
N GLU A 134 16.91 -12.43 9.55
CA GLU A 134 15.71 -12.77 10.34
C GLU A 134 15.11 -14.11 9.92
N VAL A 135 15.04 -14.37 8.61
CA VAL A 135 14.54 -15.65 8.08
C VAL A 135 15.43 -16.80 8.52
N PHE A 136 16.74 -16.66 8.41
CA PHE A 136 17.68 -17.73 8.79
C PHE A 136 17.68 -17.99 10.30
N GLN A 137 17.55 -16.94 11.10
CA GLN A 137 17.37 -17.11 12.55
C GLN A 137 16.07 -17.84 12.86
N ALA A 138 14.97 -17.47 12.26
CA ALA A 138 13.68 -18.14 12.45
C ALA A 138 13.75 -19.63 12.03
N LEU A 139 14.43 -19.94 10.91
CA LEU A 139 14.63 -21.33 10.49
C LEU A 139 15.41 -22.15 11.54
N GLU A 140 16.42 -21.57 12.18
CA GLU A 140 17.15 -22.21 13.26
C GLU A 140 16.26 -22.47 14.49
N GLU A 141 15.49 -21.48 14.90
CA GLU A 141 14.56 -21.60 16.05
C GLU A 141 13.46 -22.66 15.81
N PHE A 142 13.03 -22.84 14.56
CA PHE A 142 12.02 -23.84 14.18
C PHE A 142 12.61 -25.23 13.84
N GLY A 143 13.93 -25.40 13.98
CA GLY A 143 14.63 -26.67 13.70
C GLY A 143 14.72 -26.99 12.20
N LEU A 144 14.80 -25.98 11.36
CA LEU A 144 14.84 -26.05 9.90
C LEU A 144 16.12 -25.45 9.31
N ALA A 145 17.21 -25.42 10.09
CA ALA A 145 18.48 -24.80 9.69
C ALA A 145 19.07 -25.39 8.38
N ASP A 146 18.78 -26.67 8.09
CA ASP A 146 19.18 -27.36 6.87
C ASP A 146 18.39 -26.95 5.62
N LYS A 147 17.36 -26.13 5.76
CA LYS A 147 16.46 -25.70 4.69
C LYS A 147 16.74 -24.29 4.14
N LYS A 148 17.81 -23.63 4.59
CA LYS A 148 18.11 -22.24 4.19
C LYS A 148 18.15 -22.05 2.68
N GLU A 149 18.89 -22.88 1.96
CA GLU A 149 18.99 -22.78 0.49
C GLU A 149 17.66 -23.03 -0.20
N LEU A 150 16.88 -23.99 0.27
CA LEU A 150 15.55 -24.28 -0.26
C LEU A 150 14.60 -23.10 -0.08
N VAL A 151 14.60 -22.50 1.12
CA VAL A 151 13.76 -21.32 1.44
C VAL A 151 14.19 -20.11 0.62
N LYS A 152 15.49 -19.91 0.46
CA LYS A 152 16.05 -18.86 -0.40
C LYS A 152 15.58 -19.04 -1.83
N GLN A 153 15.72 -20.20 -2.41
CA GLN A 153 15.29 -20.48 -3.80
C GLN A 153 13.79 -20.23 -4.02
N TRP A 154 12.95 -20.46 -3.01
CA TRP A 154 11.50 -20.36 -3.16
C TRP A 154 10.92 -19.02 -2.78
N TYR A 155 11.52 -18.30 -1.84
CA TYR A 155 10.89 -17.14 -1.20
C TYR A 155 11.74 -15.88 -1.20
N ASP A 156 13.01 -15.94 -1.59
CA ASP A 156 13.82 -14.74 -1.81
C ASP A 156 13.38 -14.06 -3.11
N GLY A 157 13.16 -12.78 -3.06
CA GLY A 157 12.73 -12.12 -4.29
C GLY A 157 12.65 -10.60 -4.27
N PHE A 158 12.43 -9.97 -3.13
CA PHE A 158 12.29 -8.52 -3.12
C PHE A 158 13.65 -7.82 -2.99
N THR A 159 13.73 -6.68 -3.69
CA THR A 159 14.78 -5.69 -3.52
C THR A 159 14.10 -4.36 -3.22
N PHE A 160 14.43 -3.75 -2.08
CA PHE A 160 13.94 -2.43 -1.69
C PHE A 160 15.13 -1.49 -1.53
N GLY A 161 15.18 -0.41 -2.33
CA GLY A 161 16.35 0.43 -2.43
C GLY A 161 17.60 -0.40 -2.76
N ASN A 162 18.64 -0.26 -1.95
CA ASN A 162 19.89 -1.02 -2.04
C ASN A 162 19.88 -2.35 -1.25
N HIS A 163 18.75 -2.71 -0.61
CA HIS A 163 18.61 -3.92 0.19
C HIS A 163 18.01 -5.07 -0.63
N THR A 164 18.81 -6.09 -0.86
CA THR A 164 18.41 -7.34 -1.53
C THR A 164 18.03 -8.41 -0.51
N ASN A 165 17.49 -9.52 -0.97
CA ASN A 165 17.14 -10.69 -0.15
C ASN A 165 16.12 -10.34 0.93
N ILE A 166 15.07 -9.64 0.55
CA ILE A 166 13.91 -9.37 1.39
C ILE A 166 12.81 -10.39 1.06
N TYR A 167 12.31 -11.05 2.07
CA TYR A 167 11.37 -12.17 1.96
C TYR A 167 9.95 -11.74 2.28
N ASN A 168 8.98 -12.30 1.55
CA ASN A 168 7.56 -12.08 1.83
C ASN A 168 7.17 -12.69 3.19
N PRO A 169 6.66 -11.90 4.16
CA PRO A 169 6.35 -12.40 5.51
C PRO A 169 5.29 -13.49 5.50
N TRP A 170 4.26 -13.40 4.64
CA TRP A 170 3.20 -14.40 4.54
C TRP A 170 3.75 -15.77 4.11
N SER A 171 4.64 -15.76 3.12
CA SER A 171 5.28 -16.99 2.63
C SER A 171 6.14 -17.64 3.71
N ILE A 172 6.96 -16.87 4.40
CA ILE A 172 7.86 -17.37 5.45
C ILE A 172 7.06 -17.89 6.66
N THR A 173 6.09 -17.15 7.16
CA THR A 173 5.28 -17.58 8.32
C THR A 173 4.50 -18.87 8.01
N ASN A 174 3.91 -18.98 6.81
CA ASN A 174 3.24 -20.22 6.40
C ASN A 174 4.21 -21.40 6.26
N TYR A 175 5.43 -21.16 5.75
CA TYR A 175 6.43 -22.21 5.65
C TYR A 175 6.88 -22.69 7.03
N LEU A 176 7.14 -21.79 7.97
CA LEU A 176 7.54 -22.13 9.34
C LEU A 176 6.45 -22.95 10.06
N ASP A 177 5.18 -22.56 9.88
CA ASP A 177 4.02 -23.26 10.48
C ASP A 177 3.82 -24.65 9.87
N LYS A 178 3.77 -24.73 8.53
CA LYS A 178 3.39 -25.95 7.81
C LYS A 178 4.58 -26.88 7.50
N LYS A 179 5.80 -26.37 7.56
CA LYS A 179 7.06 -27.06 7.20
C LYS A 179 7.01 -27.68 5.78
N LYS A 180 6.23 -27.09 4.90
CA LYS A 180 6.03 -27.54 3.52
C LYS A 180 6.19 -26.37 2.57
N ILE A 181 6.94 -26.56 1.49
CA ILE A 181 7.06 -25.57 0.43
C ILE A 181 5.74 -25.43 -0.34
N GLY A 182 5.39 -24.20 -0.68
CA GLY A 182 4.19 -23.88 -1.45
C GLY A 182 4.16 -22.41 -1.86
N ALA A 183 3.45 -22.09 -2.94
CA ALA A 183 3.26 -20.73 -3.43
C ALA A 183 2.21 -19.97 -2.60
N TYR A 184 2.51 -19.72 -1.34
CA TYR A 184 1.54 -19.22 -0.37
C TYR A 184 0.99 -17.83 -0.69
N TRP A 185 1.78 -16.98 -1.33
CA TRP A 185 1.37 -15.62 -1.66
C TRP A 185 0.61 -15.51 -2.99
N ALA A 186 0.85 -16.41 -3.93
CA ALA A 186 0.29 -16.36 -5.28
C ALA A 186 -1.26 -16.38 -5.36
N ALA A 187 -1.94 -16.80 -4.28
CA ALA A 187 -3.40 -16.94 -4.24
C ALA A 187 -4.10 -15.89 -3.34
N THR A 188 -3.40 -14.87 -2.86
CA THR A 188 -3.92 -13.98 -1.81
C THR A 188 -4.56 -12.68 -2.33
N SER A 189 -4.37 -12.31 -3.59
CA SER A 189 -4.90 -11.05 -4.16
C SER A 189 -5.74 -11.27 -5.42
N SER A 190 -6.76 -10.43 -5.61
CA SER A 190 -7.47 -10.33 -6.89
C SER A 190 -6.64 -9.47 -7.85
N ASN A 191 -6.10 -10.08 -8.90
CA ASN A 191 -5.29 -9.39 -9.90
C ASN A 191 -6.13 -8.80 -11.04
N THR A 192 -7.38 -8.39 -10.75
CA THR A 192 -8.35 -7.97 -11.76
C THR A 192 -7.84 -6.83 -12.62
N LEU A 193 -7.25 -5.81 -12.00
CA LEU A 193 -6.71 -4.66 -12.72
C LEU A 193 -5.52 -5.07 -13.60
N ILE A 194 -4.55 -5.79 -13.05
CA ILE A 194 -3.36 -6.25 -13.78
C ILE A 194 -3.77 -7.14 -14.95
N ASN A 195 -4.67 -8.10 -14.72
CA ASN A 195 -5.15 -9.00 -15.76
C ASN A 195 -5.85 -8.23 -16.89
N SER A 196 -6.68 -7.24 -16.58
CA SER A 196 -7.34 -6.42 -17.59
C SER A 196 -6.35 -5.62 -18.43
N LEU A 197 -5.32 -5.06 -17.80
CA LEU A 197 -4.26 -4.29 -18.48
C LEU A 197 -3.40 -5.18 -19.38
N ILE A 198 -3.04 -6.38 -18.93
CA ILE A 198 -2.28 -7.35 -19.73
C ILE A 198 -3.12 -7.80 -20.95
N GLN A 199 -4.40 -8.09 -20.78
CA GLN A 199 -5.27 -8.50 -21.89
C GLN A 199 -5.41 -7.42 -22.96
N GLN A 200 -5.48 -6.16 -22.56
CA GLN A 200 -5.62 -5.01 -23.45
C GLN A 200 -4.28 -4.50 -24.01
N SER A 201 -3.17 -5.06 -23.56
CA SER A 201 -1.84 -4.58 -23.91
C SER A 201 -1.45 -4.89 -25.36
N ALA A 202 -0.55 -4.06 -25.91
CA ALA A 202 0.02 -4.22 -27.25
C ALA A 202 0.95 -5.44 -27.36
N THR A 203 1.24 -5.87 -28.59
CA THR A 203 2.05 -7.07 -28.89
C THR A 203 3.47 -6.98 -28.29
N ASP A 204 4.09 -5.80 -28.34
CA ASP A 204 5.43 -5.56 -27.81
C ASP A 204 5.54 -5.82 -26.30
N MET A 205 4.45 -5.56 -25.58
CA MET A 205 4.38 -5.86 -24.15
C MET A 205 4.29 -7.37 -23.89
N LYS A 206 3.50 -8.09 -24.68
CA LYS A 206 3.38 -9.55 -24.57
C LYS A 206 4.72 -10.23 -24.85
N GLU A 207 5.46 -9.75 -25.84
CA GLU A 207 6.81 -10.23 -26.14
C GLU A 207 7.77 -10.02 -24.96
N LYS A 208 7.72 -8.84 -24.31
CA LYS A 208 8.52 -8.58 -23.10
C LYS A 208 8.12 -9.48 -21.94
N MET A 209 6.82 -9.75 -21.74
CA MET A 209 6.35 -10.70 -20.73
C MET A 209 6.84 -12.12 -21.01
N GLU A 210 6.88 -12.56 -22.28
CA GLU A 210 7.45 -13.86 -22.66
C GLU A 210 8.95 -13.94 -22.35
N ILE A 211 9.69 -12.84 -22.54
CA ILE A 211 11.12 -12.75 -22.17
C ILE A 211 11.31 -12.94 -20.67
N LEU A 212 10.47 -12.27 -19.85
CA LEU A 212 10.51 -12.40 -18.40
C LEU A 212 10.13 -13.82 -17.92
N LEU A 213 9.15 -14.46 -18.57
CA LEU A 213 8.77 -15.85 -18.26
C LEU A 213 9.88 -16.87 -18.61
N GLN A 214 10.86 -16.46 -19.45
CA GLN A 214 12.08 -17.22 -19.72
C GLN A 214 13.22 -16.89 -18.75
N GLU A 215 12.92 -16.21 -17.64
CA GLU A 215 13.91 -15.77 -16.63
C GLU A 215 15.00 -14.85 -17.18
N LYS A 216 14.66 -14.09 -18.24
CA LYS A 216 15.56 -13.11 -18.87
C LYS A 216 15.21 -11.70 -18.40
N GLU A 217 16.16 -10.79 -18.57
CA GLU A 217 16.03 -9.39 -18.19
C GLU A 217 15.43 -8.57 -19.33
N ILE A 218 14.69 -7.53 -18.97
CA ILE A 218 14.18 -6.52 -19.90
C ILE A 218 14.55 -5.12 -19.41
N LEU A 219 14.74 -4.20 -20.34
CA LEU A 219 14.89 -2.78 -20.04
C LEU A 219 13.55 -2.09 -20.29
N VAL A 220 13.05 -1.43 -19.27
CA VAL A 220 11.80 -0.68 -19.34
C VAL A 220 11.92 0.68 -18.66
N THR A 221 11.12 1.64 -19.09
CA THR A 221 10.93 2.89 -18.36
C THR A 221 9.77 2.69 -17.39
N PHE A 222 9.96 3.08 -16.14
CA PHE A 222 8.88 3.08 -15.15
C PHE A 222 8.79 4.43 -14.46
N ASP A 223 7.59 4.76 -14.00
CA ASP A 223 7.31 5.92 -13.18
C ASP A 223 6.81 5.46 -11.82
N GLU A 224 7.47 5.86 -10.75
CA GLU A 224 7.01 5.55 -9.39
C GLU A 224 5.74 6.29 -9.02
N GLN A 225 5.35 7.28 -9.79
CA GLN A 225 4.12 8.06 -9.61
C GLN A 225 3.02 7.56 -10.54
N ILE A 226 2.53 6.34 -10.28
CA ILE A 226 1.45 5.78 -11.09
C ILE A 226 0.19 6.62 -10.94
N VAL A 227 -0.33 7.11 -12.08
CA VAL A 227 -1.62 7.79 -12.16
C VAL A 227 -2.61 6.81 -12.77
N PHE A 228 -3.69 6.47 -12.07
CA PHE A 228 -4.70 5.54 -12.59
C PHE A 228 -5.25 5.96 -13.96
N GLU A 229 -5.44 7.27 -14.19
CA GLU A 229 -5.88 7.81 -15.47
C GLU A 229 -4.90 7.55 -16.62
N GLN A 230 -3.61 7.40 -16.30
CA GLN A 230 -2.56 7.14 -17.30
C GLN A 230 -2.40 5.65 -17.62
N LEU A 231 -2.97 4.74 -16.81
CA LEU A 231 -2.85 3.30 -17.05
C LEU A 231 -3.35 2.86 -18.44
N GLN A 232 -4.32 3.58 -18.99
CA GLN A 232 -4.82 3.31 -20.35
C GLN A 232 -4.07 4.08 -21.45
N GLN A 233 -3.40 5.17 -21.10
CA GLN A 233 -2.75 6.08 -22.06
C GLN A 233 -1.25 5.82 -22.19
N ASP A 234 -0.58 5.45 -21.09
CA ASP A 234 0.85 5.17 -21.07
C ASP A 234 1.11 3.64 -21.04
N LYS A 235 1.69 3.15 -22.11
CA LYS A 235 2.08 1.74 -22.25
C LYS A 235 3.08 1.27 -21.17
N ASN A 236 3.83 2.18 -20.58
CA ASN A 236 4.82 1.87 -19.57
C ASN A 236 4.23 1.80 -18.16
N ALA A 237 3.03 2.36 -17.94
CA ALA A 237 2.39 2.39 -16.63
C ALA A 237 2.18 0.99 -16.02
N ILE A 238 2.00 -0.02 -16.86
CA ILE A 238 1.87 -1.40 -16.40
C ILE A 238 3.16 -1.95 -15.77
N TRP A 239 4.35 -1.55 -16.25
CA TRP A 239 5.62 -1.96 -15.65
C TRP A 239 5.77 -1.38 -14.26
N SER A 240 5.35 -0.13 -14.08
CA SER A 240 5.32 0.53 -12.77
C SER A 240 4.37 -0.19 -11.80
N LEU A 241 3.19 -0.58 -12.27
CA LEU A 241 2.23 -1.32 -11.47
C LEU A 241 2.75 -2.73 -11.10
N LEU A 242 3.32 -3.46 -12.05
CA LEU A 242 3.90 -4.79 -11.82
C LEU A 242 5.07 -4.74 -10.83
N LEU A 243 5.90 -3.69 -10.92
CA LEU A 243 6.98 -3.47 -9.96
C LEU A 243 6.43 -3.16 -8.56
N ALA A 244 5.51 -2.21 -8.45
CA ALA A 244 4.91 -1.82 -7.18
C ALA A 244 4.15 -2.97 -6.51
N SER A 245 3.53 -3.85 -7.31
CA SER A 245 2.82 -5.05 -6.83
C SER A 245 3.74 -6.24 -6.53
N GLY A 246 5.06 -6.09 -6.69
CA GLY A 246 6.04 -7.13 -6.37
C GLY A 246 6.12 -8.29 -7.38
N TYR A 247 5.57 -8.13 -8.59
CA TYR A 247 5.72 -9.13 -9.67
C TYR A 247 7.09 -9.08 -10.35
N LEU A 248 7.77 -7.94 -10.26
CA LEU A 248 9.06 -7.71 -10.89
C LEU A 248 10.12 -7.40 -9.83
N LYS A 249 11.34 -7.86 -10.08
CA LYS A 249 12.53 -7.52 -9.31
C LYS A 249 13.34 -6.50 -10.10
N VAL A 250 13.80 -5.44 -9.42
CA VAL A 250 14.74 -4.48 -9.99
C VAL A 250 16.15 -5.06 -9.88
N LEU A 251 16.86 -5.08 -11.00
CA LEU A 251 18.26 -5.49 -11.05
C LEU A 251 19.19 -4.28 -11.06
N GLU A 252 18.81 -3.24 -11.83
CA GLU A 252 19.57 -2.01 -11.95
C GLU A 252 18.63 -0.84 -12.25
N VAL A 253 18.92 0.33 -11.70
CA VAL A 253 18.18 1.57 -11.94
C VAL A 253 19.12 2.61 -12.54
N GLU A 254 18.82 3.06 -13.76
CA GLU A 254 19.38 4.29 -14.31
C GLU A 254 18.42 5.44 -14.11
N GLN A 255 18.77 6.41 -13.28
CA GLN A 255 17.99 7.61 -13.14
C GLN A 255 18.24 8.53 -14.32
N ARG A 256 17.32 8.60 -15.26
CA ARG A 256 17.35 9.59 -16.34
C ARG A 256 16.72 10.88 -15.81
N GLY A 257 17.57 11.89 -15.60
CA GLY A 257 17.13 13.20 -15.14
C GLY A 257 16.08 13.78 -16.08
N ILE A 258 15.08 14.43 -15.49
CA ILE A 258 14.18 15.32 -16.22
C ILE A 258 15.03 16.50 -16.69
N LEU A 259 15.21 16.63 -18.01
CA LEU A 259 15.75 17.84 -18.64
C LEU A 259 14.71 18.94 -18.62
#